data_ade3a1e59852a51a347b4a63731d372d
#
_entry.id   ade3a1e59852a51a347b4a63731d372d
#
_cell.length_a   1.000
_cell.length_b   1.000
_cell.length_c   1.000
_cell.angle_alpha   90.00
_cell.angle_beta   90.00
_cell.angle_gamma   90.00
#
_symmetry.space_group_name_H-M   'P 1'
#
loop_
_entity.id
_entity.type
_entity.pdbx_description
1 polymer ?
#
loop_
_entity_poly.entity_id
_entity_poly.type
_entity_poly.pdbx_seq_one_letter_code
_entity_poly.pdbx_strand_id
1 'polypeptide(L)'
;NHVLAPEAHFSLADILYQQEDFDAALEAFGEIQSRFPTASKVPDALYRIALIQIEMEEIESAIDTLERITNTYPGSVIAEIAADKLEEIGS
;
A
#
# COMPACT_ATOMS: atom_id res chain seq x y z
N ASN A 1 25.86 9.00 1.53
CA ASN A 1 25.13 8.60 1.45
C ASN A 1 24.17 7.92 2.23
N HIS A 2 23.12 8.39 2.67
CA HIS A 2 22.18 7.79 3.50
C HIS A 2 20.94 7.48 2.72
N VAL A 3 20.86 6.25 2.28
CA VAL A 3 19.64 5.75 1.70
C VAL A 3 18.77 5.27 2.87
N LEU A 4 17.61 5.85 3.03
CA LEU A 4 16.73 5.43 4.10
C LEU A 4 16.29 3.99 3.84
N ALA A 5 16.22 3.21 4.92
CA ALA A 5 15.69 1.84 4.83
C ALA A 5 14.21 1.89 4.45
N PRO A 6 13.69 0.80 3.85
CA PRO A 6 12.26 0.76 3.49
C PRO A 6 11.35 1.07 4.67
N GLU A 7 11.73 0.64 5.87
CA GLU A 7 10.91 0.91 7.06
C GLU A 7 10.81 2.40 7.34
N ALA A 8 11.91 3.14 7.14
CA ALA A 8 11.88 4.59 7.37
C ALA A 8 11.02 5.28 6.32
N HIS A 9 11.13 4.85 5.07
CA HIS A 9 10.26 5.37 4.02
C HIS A 9 8.80 5.10 4.34
N PHE A 10 8.51 3.90 4.82
CA PHE A 10 7.14 3.53 5.19
C PHE A 10 6.63 4.43 6.31
N SER A 11 7.45 4.67 7.32
CA SER A 11 7.03 5.51 8.45
C SER A 11 6.71 6.93 8.01
N LEU A 12 7.55 7.51 7.15
CA LEU A 12 7.31 8.84 6.64
C LEU A 12 6.02 8.89 5.82
N ALA A 13 5.82 7.89 4.96
CA ALA A 13 4.62 7.83 4.15
C ALA A 13 3.38 7.67 5.02
N ASP A 14 3.49 6.89 6.09
CA ASP A 14 2.36 6.68 6.99
C ASP A 14 1.98 7.96 7.73
N ILE A 15 2.97 8.78 8.07
CA ILE A 15 2.68 10.08 8.67
C ILE A 15 1.87 10.94 7.70
N LEU A 16 2.27 10.96 6.43
CA LEU A 16 1.52 11.71 5.43
C LEU A 16 0.09 11.18 5.29
N TYR A 17 -0.06 9.87 5.33
CA TYR A 17 -1.38 9.26 5.28
C TYR A 17 -2.24 9.70 6.46
N GLN A 18 -1.66 9.71 7.66
CA GLN A 18 -2.41 10.09 8.85
C GLN A 18 -2.77 11.58 8.84
N GLN A 19 -1.98 12.39 8.16
CA GLN A 19 -2.29 13.81 7.98
C GLN A 19 -3.28 14.03 6.84
N GLU A 20 -3.71 12.96 6.20
CA GLU A 20 -4.65 13.00 5.08
C GLU A 20 -4.07 13.73 3.87
N ASP A 21 -2.75 13.78 3.79
CA ASP A 21 -2.07 14.29 2.60
C ASP A 21 -1.92 13.13 1.63
N PHE A 22 -3.04 12.77 0.99
CA PHE A 22 -3.13 11.52 0.26
C PHE A 22 -2.25 11.50 -0.98
N ASP A 23 -2.15 12.62 -1.70
CA ASP A 23 -1.30 12.66 -2.89
C ASP A 23 0.16 12.41 -2.54
N ALA A 24 0.64 13.08 -1.49
CA ALA A 24 2.03 12.90 -1.07
C ALA A 24 2.25 11.49 -0.51
N ALA A 25 1.25 10.97 0.21
CA ALA A 25 1.37 9.61 0.77
C ALA A 25 1.43 8.57 -0.34
N LEU A 26 0.59 8.72 -1.38
CA LEU A 26 0.62 7.80 -2.52
C LEU A 26 1.99 7.77 -3.16
N GLU A 27 2.57 8.95 -3.35
CA GLU A 27 3.89 9.04 -3.96
C GLU A 27 4.93 8.37 -3.09
N ALA A 28 4.87 8.62 -1.79
CA ALA A 28 5.85 8.09 -0.86
C ALA A 28 5.76 6.56 -0.74
N PHE A 29 4.54 6.02 -0.66
CA PHE A 29 4.38 4.56 -0.63
C PHE A 29 4.79 3.94 -1.96
N GLY A 30 4.50 4.61 -3.07
CA GLY A 30 4.90 4.11 -4.38
C GLY A 30 6.39 4.03 -4.54
N GLU A 31 7.13 4.94 -3.90
CA GLU A 31 8.59 4.91 -3.96
C GLU A 31 9.17 3.66 -3.31
N ILE A 32 8.50 3.15 -2.28
CA ILE A 32 8.97 1.92 -1.64
C ILE A 32 8.97 0.78 -2.65
N GLN A 33 7.90 0.67 -3.42
CA GLN A 33 7.81 -0.37 -4.43
C GLN A 33 8.86 -0.22 -5.52
N SER A 34 9.10 1.01 -5.99
CA SER A 34 10.03 1.21 -7.08
C SER A 34 11.49 1.15 -6.64
N ARG A 35 11.79 1.61 -5.43
CA ARG A 35 13.17 1.61 -4.94
C ARG A 35 13.58 0.31 -4.26
N PHE A 36 12.63 -0.34 -3.62
CA PHE A 36 12.91 -1.54 -2.83
C PHE A 36 11.93 -2.65 -3.19
N PRO A 37 11.94 -3.08 -4.47
CA PRO A 37 10.89 -4.00 -4.93
C PRO A 37 10.84 -5.34 -4.23
N THR A 38 11.93 -5.76 -3.58
CA THR A 38 11.94 -7.04 -2.88
C THR A 38 11.84 -6.88 -1.37
N ALA A 39 11.64 -5.66 -0.87
CA ALA A 39 11.56 -5.45 0.56
C ALA A 39 10.26 -6.01 1.13
N SER A 40 10.33 -6.47 2.39
CA SER A 40 9.16 -7.02 3.04
C SER A 40 8.07 -5.97 3.27
N LYS A 41 8.43 -4.69 3.22
CA LYS A 41 7.45 -3.61 3.38
C LYS A 41 6.65 -3.32 2.11
N VAL A 42 7.02 -3.90 0.97
CA VAL A 42 6.30 -3.63 -0.28
C VAL A 42 4.83 -4.03 -0.19
N PRO A 43 4.47 -5.25 0.26
CA PRO A 43 3.04 -5.57 0.37
C PRO A 43 2.30 -4.65 1.33
N ASP A 44 2.94 -4.27 2.43
CA ASP A 44 2.32 -3.34 3.37
C ASP A 44 2.07 -1.99 2.72
N ALA A 45 3.05 -1.50 1.94
CA ALA A 45 2.91 -0.23 1.23
C ALA A 45 1.79 -0.31 0.21
N LEU A 46 1.68 -1.42 -0.51
CA LEU A 46 0.60 -1.60 -1.47
C LEU A 46 -0.76 -1.56 -0.78
N TYR A 47 -0.87 -2.16 0.40
CA TYR A 47 -2.13 -2.13 1.13
C TYR A 47 -2.50 -0.71 1.54
N ARG A 48 -1.51 0.07 1.99
CA ARG A 48 -1.76 1.48 2.32
C ARG A 48 -2.22 2.26 1.09
N ILE A 49 -1.60 1.99 -0.06
CA ILE A 49 -2.01 2.63 -1.31
C ILE A 49 -3.48 2.32 -1.59
N ALA A 50 -3.89 1.07 -1.41
CA ALA A 50 -5.28 0.70 -1.62
C ALA A 50 -6.21 1.45 -0.69
N LEU A 51 -5.83 1.59 0.59
CA LEU A 51 -6.65 2.33 1.55
C LEU A 51 -6.80 3.79 1.13
N ILE A 52 -5.71 4.40 0.65
CA ILE A 52 -5.77 5.77 0.18
C ILE A 52 -6.69 5.88 -1.03
N GLN A 53 -6.60 4.93 -1.95
CA GLN A 53 -7.46 4.94 -3.13
C GLN A 53 -8.93 4.84 -2.73
N ILE A 54 -9.24 4.05 -1.70
CA ILE A 54 -10.60 3.98 -1.19
C ILE A 54 -11.03 5.34 -0.63
N GLU A 55 -10.16 6.00 0.14
CA GLU A 55 -10.46 7.30 0.70
C GLU A 55 -10.69 8.35 -0.38
N MET A 56 -9.98 8.23 -1.50
CA MET A 56 -10.14 9.14 -2.61
C MET A 56 -11.28 8.70 -3.55
N GLU A 57 -12.01 7.66 -3.16
CA GLU A 57 -13.14 7.12 -3.92
C GLU A 57 -12.71 6.56 -5.28
N GLU A 58 -11.48 6.13 -5.37
CA GLU A 58 -10.97 5.44 -6.57
C GLU A 58 -11.06 3.94 -6.34
N ILE A 59 -12.29 3.46 -6.32
CA ILE A 59 -12.57 2.09 -5.89
C ILE A 59 -11.98 1.06 -6.85
N GLU A 60 -12.08 1.30 -8.16
CA GLU A 60 -11.55 0.34 -9.13
C GLU A 60 -10.04 0.22 -9.00
N SER A 61 -9.35 1.36 -8.80
CA SER A 61 -7.91 1.33 -8.58
C SER A 61 -7.57 0.57 -7.31
N ALA A 62 -8.37 0.76 -6.26
CA ALA A 62 -8.15 0.06 -5.00
C ALA A 62 -8.31 -1.45 -5.18
N ILE A 63 -9.30 -1.87 -5.94
CA ILE A 63 -9.51 -3.29 -6.21
C ILE A 63 -8.30 -3.86 -6.94
N ASP A 64 -7.82 -3.16 -7.95
CA ASP A 64 -6.62 -3.60 -8.69
C ASP A 64 -5.43 -3.75 -7.76
N THR A 65 -5.22 -2.78 -6.87
CA THR A 65 -4.10 -2.82 -5.94
C THR A 65 -4.21 -4.00 -4.99
N LEU A 66 -5.41 -4.22 -4.44
CA LEU A 66 -5.64 -5.33 -3.51
C LEU A 66 -5.46 -6.68 -4.20
N GLU A 67 -5.94 -6.80 -5.44
CA GLU A 67 -5.76 -8.05 -6.19
C GLU A 67 -4.29 -8.31 -6.49
N ARG A 68 -3.52 -7.25 -6.73
CA ARG A 68 -2.09 -7.41 -6.91
C ARG A 68 -1.44 -8.00 -5.67
N ILE A 69 -1.87 -7.57 -4.49
CA ILE A 69 -1.32 -8.12 -3.25
C ILE A 69 -1.64 -9.61 -3.14
N THR A 70 -2.90 -9.98 -3.36
CA THR A 70 -3.29 -11.39 -3.20
C THR A 70 -2.64 -12.27 -4.25
N ASN A 71 -2.39 -11.75 -5.45
CA ASN A 71 -1.79 -12.53 -6.52
C ASN A 71 -0.28 -12.62 -6.40
N THR A 72 0.36 -11.57 -5.92
CA THR A 72 1.82 -11.51 -5.85
C THR A 72 2.37 -12.12 -4.57
N TYR A 73 1.64 -11.97 -3.47
CA TYR A 73 2.11 -12.39 -2.15
C TYR A 73 1.11 -13.36 -1.49
N PRO A 74 0.70 -14.41 -2.21
CA PRO A 74 -0.27 -15.35 -1.62
C PRO A 74 0.34 -16.03 -0.40
N GLY A 75 -0.48 -16.22 0.62
CA GLY A 75 -0.02 -16.84 1.84
C GLY A 75 0.55 -15.87 2.86
N SER A 76 0.72 -14.60 2.51
CA SER A 76 1.16 -13.62 3.50
C SER A 76 -0.03 -13.13 4.32
N VAL A 77 0.28 -12.59 5.51
CA VAL A 77 -0.76 -12.01 6.36
C VAL A 77 -1.45 -10.86 5.62
N ILE A 78 -0.66 -10.04 4.93
CA ILE A 78 -1.24 -8.88 4.25
C ILE A 78 -2.15 -9.32 3.11
N ALA A 79 -1.87 -10.47 2.48
CA ALA A 79 -2.77 -10.99 1.44
C ALA A 79 -4.12 -11.37 2.02
N GLU A 80 -4.14 -11.93 3.23
CA GLU A 80 -5.39 -12.25 3.89
C GLU A 80 -6.19 -10.98 4.19
N ILE A 81 -5.50 -9.96 4.67
CA ILE A 81 -6.13 -8.68 4.97
C ILE A 81 -6.68 -8.06 3.68
N ALA A 82 -5.90 -8.14 2.60
CA ALA A 82 -6.34 -7.62 1.31
C ALA A 82 -7.57 -8.35 0.79
N ALA A 83 -7.60 -9.67 0.97
CA ALA A 83 -8.76 -10.45 0.52
C ALA A 83 -10.02 -10.05 1.29
N ASP A 84 -9.88 -9.83 2.61
CA ASP A 84 -11.00 -9.38 3.42
C ASP A 84 -11.50 -8.02 2.94
N LYS A 85 -10.57 -7.12 2.64
CA LYS A 85 -10.95 -5.79 2.17
C LYS A 85 -11.65 -5.86 0.83
N LEU A 86 -11.19 -6.77 -0.05
CA LEU A 86 -11.86 -6.96 -1.34
C LEU A 86 -13.31 -7.38 -1.16
N GLU A 87 -13.56 -8.26 -0.20
CA GLU A 87 -14.93 -8.67 0.08
C GLU A 87 -15.77 -7.50 0.58
N GLU A 88 -15.17 -6.66 1.43
CA GLU A 88 -15.89 -5.51 1.97
C GLU A 88 -16.33 -4.56 0.88
N ILE A 89 -15.42 -4.20 -0.03
CA ILE A 89 -15.72 -3.18 -1.02
C ILE A 89 -16.39 -3.74 -2.26
N GLY A 90 -16.33 -5.06 -2.45
CA GLY A 90 -16.97 -5.70 -3.58
C GLY A 90 -18.40 -6.09 -3.34
N SER A 91 -18.88 -5.94 -2.12
CA SER A 91 -20.25 -6.39 -1.75
C SER A 91 -21.31 -5.35 -2.08
#